data_1a8977bb3726b15572df1f3aecea277e
#
_entry.id   1a8977bb3726b15572df1f3aecea277e
#
_cell.length_a   1.000
_cell.length_b   1.000
_cell.length_c   1.000
_cell.angle_alpha   90.00
_cell.angle_beta   90.00
_cell.angle_gamma   90.00
#
_symmetry.space_group_name_H-M   'P 1'
#
loop_
_entity.id
_entity.type
_entity.pdbx_description
1 polymer ?
#
loop_
_entity_poly.entity_id
_entity_poly.type
_entity_poly.pdbx_seq_one_letter_code
_entity_poly.pdbx_strand_id
1 'polypeptide(L)'
;IVVGLAAFIGLIVPIFLPGHPFAEWIYRALSFLVCSCPCALVISVPLSFFGGIGCASKNGVLVKGSNYLEAVSKAETMVFDKTGTLTKGTFRVTKLAPVEGSSESSLLLNTATAEQYSSHPIALSVLSAWKEKNGKELAKVEDGQEIAGKGLKVTAGGHVIHAGNQSLMAELGLTVPTPEEAATVVYTAVDGVYSGYLLISDEVKEDAKEAISRLHHVGVKKTVMLTGDRKAIGEYTAKLLDLDEVHTDLLPADKVSYVNDYCNKKTKGRMVCFVGDGINDAPVLARADVGIAMGGLGSDAAVEAADEAADEAADEAEKAPADAE
;
A
#
# COMPACT_ATOMS: atom_id res chain seq x y z
N ILE A 1 -16.09 0.19 43.84
CA ILE A 1 -16.32 -0.95 44.76
C ILE A 1 -15.18 -1.06 45.77
N VAL A 2 -13.89 -1.21 45.32
CA VAL A 2 -12.72 -1.41 46.21
C VAL A 2 -12.54 -0.27 47.22
N VAL A 3 -12.61 1.00 46.75
CA VAL A 3 -12.49 2.17 47.61
C VAL A 3 -13.65 2.23 48.63
N GLY A 4 -14.86 1.91 48.20
CA GLY A 4 -16.03 1.85 49.10
C GLY A 4 -15.85 0.78 50.18
N LEU A 5 -15.33 -0.41 49.83
CA LEU A 5 -15.06 -1.47 50.77
C LEU A 5 -13.93 -1.11 51.76
N ALA A 6 -12.87 -0.45 51.26
CA ALA A 6 -11.79 0.05 52.13
C ALA A 6 -12.28 1.12 53.12
N ALA A 7 -13.11 2.05 52.64
CA ALA A 7 -13.73 3.06 53.51
C ALA A 7 -14.67 2.39 54.58
N PHE A 8 -15.41 1.38 54.19
CA PHE A 8 -16.21 0.59 55.11
C PHE A 8 -15.37 -0.08 56.19
N ILE A 9 -14.26 -0.74 55.79
CA ILE A 9 -13.33 -1.39 56.73
C ILE A 9 -12.69 -0.37 57.67
N GLY A 10 -12.25 0.78 57.17
CA GLY A 10 -11.51 1.78 57.96
C GLY A 10 -12.37 2.63 58.86
N LEU A 11 -13.64 2.91 58.47
CA LEU A 11 -14.49 3.87 59.18
C LEU A 11 -15.64 3.24 59.92
N ILE A 12 -16.28 2.22 59.32
CA ILE A 12 -17.52 1.64 59.87
C ILE A 12 -17.25 0.45 60.79
N VAL A 13 -16.38 -0.46 60.37
CA VAL A 13 -16.06 -1.67 61.14
C VAL A 13 -15.54 -1.37 62.57
N PRO A 14 -14.69 -0.35 62.81
CA PRO A 14 -14.22 0.01 64.14
C PRO A 14 -15.33 0.38 65.13
N ILE A 15 -16.46 0.90 64.61
CA ILE A 15 -17.61 1.28 65.44
C ILE A 15 -18.29 0.04 66.07
N PHE A 16 -18.33 -1.06 65.31
CA PHE A 16 -18.99 -2.29 65.73
C PHE A 16 -18.09 -3.30 66.43
N LEU A 17 -16.78 -3.19 66.28
CA LEU A 17 -15.80 -4.10 66.87
C LEU A 17 -14.84 -3.34 67.80
N PRO A 18 -15.26 -2.94 69.01
CA PRO A 18 -14.41 -2.29 69.99
C PRO A 18 -13.38 -3.29 70.50
N GLY A 19 -12.11 -3.01 70.39
CA GLY A 19 -11.02 -3.89 70.83
C GLY A 19 -9.68 -3.58 70.23
N HIS A 20 -9.68 -2.83 69.14
CA HIS A 20 -8.45 -2.37 68.48
C HIS A 20 -8.46 -0.85 68.28
N PRO A 21 -7.29 -0.19 68.40
CA PRO A 21 -7.21 1.25 68.16
C PRO A 21 -7.64 1.59 66.72
N PHE A 22 -8.35 2.71 66.54
CA PHE A 22 -8.85 3.18 65.22
C PHE A 22 -7.75 3.25 64.16
N ALA A 23 -6.51 3.61 64.55
CA ALA A 23 -5.37 3.61 63.69
C ALA A 23 -5.07 2.23 63.03
N GLU A 24 -5.32 1.14 63.73
CA GLU A 24 -5.09 -0.21 63.21
C GLU A 24 -6.13 -0.56 62.08
N TRP A 25 -7.35 -0.11 62.23
CA TRP A 25 -8.38 -0.30 61.20
C TRP A 25 -8.11 0.55 59.94
N ILE A 26 -7.61 1.78 60.13
CA ILE A 26 -7.14 2.60 59.01
C ILE A 26 -5.95 1.92 58.31
N TYR A 27 -5.00 1.38 59.05
CA TYR A 27 -3.90 0.62 58.46
C TYR A 27 -4.37 -0.59 57.65
N ARG A 28 -5.32 -1.35 58.21
CA ARG A 28 -5.93 -2.49 57.48
C ARG A 28 -6.66 -2.06 56.20
N ALA A 29 -7.40 -0.97 56.22
CA ALA A 29 -8.09 -0.42 55.08
C ALA A 29 -7.10 0.05 53.98
N LEU A 30 -6.02 0.72 54.41
CA LEU A 30 -4.94 1.13 53.48
C LEU A 30 -4.17 -0.07 52.91
N SER A 31 -3.90 -1.07 53.75
CA SER A 31 -3.28 -2.33 53.28
C SER A 31 -4.17 -3.08 52.28
N PHE A 32 -5.48 -3.10 52.54
CA PHE A 32 -6.46 -3.67 51.59
C PHE A 32 -6.47 -2.91 50.26
N LEU A 33 -6.42 -1.57 50.26
CA LEU A 33 -6.31 -0.74 49.06
C LEU A 33 -5.03 -1.03 48.27
N VAL A 34 -3.90 -1.10 48.96
CA VAL A 34 -2.61 -1.40 48.31
C VAL A 34 -2.61 -2.80 47.72
N CYS A 35 -3.11 -3.79 48.46
CA CYS A 35 -3.19 -5.19 47.99
C CYS A 35 -4.18 -5.38 46.85
N SER A 36 -5.24 -4.56 46.82
CA SER A 36 -6.25 -4.58 45.76
C SER A 36 -5.85 -3.75 44.53
N CYS A 37 -4.73 -3.05 44.61
CA CYS A 37 -4.20 -2.26 43.47
C CYS A 37 -3.73 -3.21 42.35
N PRO A 38 -4.23 -3.09 41.12
CA PRO A 38 -3.77 -3.89 40.00
C PRO A 38 -2.40 -3.42 39.46
N CYS A 39 -1.45 -3.15 40.37
CA CYS A 39 -0.14 -2.55 40.01
C CYS A 39 0.61 -3.37 38.95
N ALA A 40 0.52 -4.70 39.03
CA ALA A 40 1.10 -5.59 38.02
C ALA A 40 0.49 -5.35 36.64
N LEU A 41 -0.83 -5.16 36.57
CA LEU A 41 -1.54 -4.88 35.32
C LEU A 41 -1.16 -3.49 34.77
N VAL A 42 -1.11 -2.48 35.63
CA VAL A 42 -0.79 -1.09 35.26
C VAL A 42 0.63 -0.96 34.70
N ILE A 43 1.57 -1.80 35.16
CA ILE A 43 2.95 -1.80 34.64
C ILE A 43 3.10 -2.73 33.44
N SER A 44 2.49 -3.92 33.48
CA SER A 44 2.70 -4.94 32.43
C SER A 44 2.10 -4.56 31.10
N VAL A 45 0.95 -3.87 31.08
CA VAL A 45 0.28 -3.47 29.84
C VAL A 45 1.13 -2.47 29.03
N PRO A 46 1.58 -1.32 29.59
CA PRO A 46 2.48 -0.42 28.87
C PRO A 46 3.78 -1.10 28.44
N LEU A 47 4.38 -1.93 29.32
CA LEU A 47 5.60 -2.64 28.99
C LEU A 47 5.43 -3.58 27.80
N SER A 48 4.28 -4.25 27.68
CA SER A 48 3.96 -5.11 26.55
C SER A 48 3.83 -4.30 25.24
N PHE A 49 3.20 -3.13 25.28
CA PHE A 49 3.13 -2.23 24.13
C PHE A 49 4.52 -1.71 23.73
N PHE A 50 5.34 -1.28 24.68
CA PHE A 50 6.73 -0.87 24.38
C PHE A 50 7.54 -2.01 23.77
N GLY A 51 7.37 -3.23 24.27
CA GLY A 51 7.98 -4.42 23.68
C GLY A 51 7.51 -4.68 22.25
N GLY A 52 6.21 -4.52 21.99
CA GLY A 52 5.61 -4.66 20.66
C GLY A 52 6.12 -3.60 19.67
N ILE A 53 6.13 -2.32 20.08
CA ILE A 53 6.65 -1.21 19.26
C ILE A 53 8.15 -1.42 18.97
N GLY A 54 8.92 -1.81 19.97
CA GLY A 54 10.36 -2.10 19.80
C GLY A 54 10.62 -3.27 18.85
N CYS A 55 9.78 -4.31 18.90
CA CYS A 55 9.85 -5.43 17.96
C CYS A 55 9.50 -5.00 16.53
N ALA A 56 8.44 -4.20 16.34
CA ALA A 56 8.06 -3.63 15.06
C ALA A 56 9.19 -2.79 14.47
N SER A 57 9.78 -1.90 15.26
CA SER A 57 10.90 -1.03 14.86
C SER A 57 12.13 -1.82 14.41
N LYS A 58 12.47 -2.92 15.08
CA LYS A 58 13.56 -3.83 14.65
C LYS A 58 13.32 -4.47 13.30
N ASN A 59 12.06 -4.61 12.89
CA ASN A 59 11.66 -5.14 11.59
C ASN A 59 11.37 -4.02 10.56
N GLY A 60 11.80 -2.79 10.82
CA GLY A 60 11.66 -1.67 9.90
C GLY A 60 10.25 -1.08 9.86
N VAL A 61 9.40 -1.37 10.86
CA VAL A 61 8.03 -0.84 10.94
C VAL A 61 7.96 0.22 12.03
N LEU A 62 7.72 1.47 11.64
CA LEU A 62 7.48 2.57 12.57
C LEU A 62 6.02 2.57 13.01
N VAL A 63 5.79 2.38 14.29
CA VAL A 63 4.44 2.42 14.90
C VAL A 63 4.34 3.69 15.74
N LYS A 64 3.41 4.59 15.39
CA LYS A 64 3.28 5.92 16.01
C LYS A 64 2.68 5.90 17.40
N GLY A 65 2.06 4.79 17.81
CA GLY A 65 1.48 4.66 19.14
C GLY A 65 0.91 3.28 19.43
N SER A 66 0.66 3.00 20.71
CA SER A 66 0.11 1.72 21.18
C SER A 66 -1.31 1.45 20.65
N ASN A 67 -2.10 2.50 20.45
CA ASN A 67 -3.43 2.44 19.85
C ASN A 67 -3.42 1.83 18.43
N TYR A 68 -2.39 2.13 17.62
CA TYR A 68 -2.24 1.54 16.28
C TYR A 68 -1.93 0.05 16.33
N LEU A 69 -1.09 -0.40 17.27
CA LEU A 69 -0.85 -1.84 17.47
C LEU A 69 -2.14 -2.57 17.84
N GLU A 70 -2.93 -1.98 18.73
CA GLU A 70 -4.23 -2.55 19.10
C GLU A 70 -5.20 -2.56 17.93
N ALA A 71 -5.29 -1.46 17.17
CA ALA A 71 -6.17 -1.34 16.02
C ALA A 71 -5.81 -2.36 14.92
N VAL A 72 -4.53 -2.50 14.55
CA VAL A 72 -4.07 -3.50 13.56
C VAL A 72 -4.40 -4.92 14.02
N SER A 73 -4.30 -5.22 15.31
CA SER A 73 -4.65 -6.56 15.84
C SER A 73 -6.13 -6.92 15.65
N LYS A 74 -6.99 -5.93 15.43
CA LYS A 74 -8.43 -6.08 15.16
C LYS A 74 -8.77 -6.01 13.67
N ALA A 75 -7.78 -6.00 12.78
CA ALA A 75 -7.99 -5.93 11.35
C ALA A 75 -8.91 -7.06 10.86
N GLU A 76 -9.97 -6.70 10.17
CA GLU A 76 -10.89 -7.63 9.52
C GLU A 76 -10.72 -7.61 8.01
N THR A 77 -10.50 -6.41 7.46
CA THR A 77 -10.28 -6.19 6.04
C THR A 77 -8.96 -5.45 5.84
N MET A 78 -8.13 -5.98 4.95
CA MET A 78 -6.91 -5.33 4.49
C MET A 78 -7.10 -4.88 3.05
N VAL A 79 -6.97 -3.59 2.80
CA VAL A 79 -7.10 -2.98 1.48
C VAL A 79 -5.72 -2.53 1.04
N PHE A 80 -5.32 -2.88 -0.17
CA PHE A 80 -3.99 -2.59 -0.71
C PHE A 80 -4.09 -1.72 -1.96
N ASP A 81 -3.23 -0.73 -2.07
CA ASP A 81 -2.87 -0.22 -3.39
C ASP A 81 -2.01 -1.26 -4.13
N LYS A 82 -2.01 -1.20 -5.46
CA LYS A 82 -1.17 -2.10 -6.27
C LYS A 82 0.26 -1.59 -6.36
N THR A 83 0.45 -0.39 -6.91
CA THR A 83 1.75 0.13 -7.35
C THR A 83 2.60 0.59 -6.16
N GLY A 84 3.86 0.12 -6.09
CA GLY A 84 4.73 0.44 -4.95
C GLY A 84 4.41 -0.32 -3.66
N THR A 85 3.22 -0.91 -3.53
CA THR A 85 2.74 -1.65 -2.37
C THR A 85 2.84 -3.17 -2.58
N LEU A 86 2.00 -3.73 -3.42
CA LEU A 86 2.05 -5.16 -3.80
C LEU A 86 3.09 -5.42 -4.90
N THR A 87 3.45 -4.39 -5.64
CA THR A 87 4.47 -4.39 -6.67
C THR A 87 5.66 -3.54 -6.27
N LYS A 88 6.77 -3.69 -6.99
CA LYS A 88 8.00 -2.91 -6.73
C LYS A 88 7.90 -1.45 -7.19
N GLY A 89 6.85 -1.07 -7.93
CA GLY A 89 6.74 0.22 -8.59
C GLY A 89 7.75 0.39 -9.74
N THR A 90 8.39 -0.69 -10.14
CA THR A 90 9.37 -0.71 -11.22
C THR A 90 8.82 -1.47 -12.41
N PHE A 91 8.68 -0.77 -13.52
CA PHE A 91 8.28 -1.39 -14.77
C PHE A 91 9.44 -2.20 -15.36
N ARG A 92 9.14 -3.40 -15.86
CA ARG A 92 10.11 -4.24 -16.58
C ARG A 92 9.52 -4.75 -17.89
N VAL A 93 10.39 -4.86 -18.90
CA VAL A 93 10.06 -5.57 -20.14
C VAL A 93 9.99 -7.06 -19.83
N THR A 94 8.79 -7.63 -19.91
CA THR A 94 8.54 -9.05 -19.60
C THR A 94 8.54 -9.93 -20.83
N LYS A 95 8.23 -9.35 -22.00
CA LYS A 95 8.20 -10.10 -23.26
C LYS A 95 8.56 -9.19 -24.43
N LEU A 96 9.29 -9.75 -25.38
CA LEU A 96 9.58 -9.18 -26.70
C LEU A 96 8.92 -10.04 -27.75
N ALA A 97 8.09 -9.46 -28.59
CA ALA A 97 7.36 -10.16 -29.64
C ALA A 97 7.63 -9.49 -31.01
N PRO A 98 8.78 -9.79 -31.64
CA PRO A 98 9.10 -9.27 -32.96
C PRO A 98 8.17 -9.90 -34.02
N VAL A 99 7.99 -9.19 -35.14
CA VAL A 99 7.33 -9.78 -36.33
C VAL A 99 8.19 -10.88 -36.93
N GLU A 100 7.58 -11.74 -37.73
CA GLU A 100 8.29 -12.82 -38.44
C GLU A 100 9.41 -12.22 -39.32
N GLY A 101 10.61 -12.78 -39.20
CA GLY A 101 11.81 -12.28 -39.89
C GLY A 101 12.59 -11.19 -39.16
N SER A 102 12.12 -10.66 -38.02
CA SER A 102 12.85 -9.73 -37.16
C SER A 102 13.37 -10.41 -35.89
N SER A 103 14.38 -9.81 -35.24
CA SER A 103 14.94 -10.34 -34.00
C SER A 103 14.47 -9.54 -32.79
N GLU A 104 14.40 -10.18 -31.61
CA GLU A 104 14.14 -9.49 -30.34
C GLU A 104 15.13 -8.35 -30.10
N SER A 105 16.41 -8.54 -30.44
CA SER A 105 17.43 -7.53 -30.28
C SER A 105 17.20 -6.30 -31.18
N SER A 106 16.72 -6.49 -32.41
CA SER A 106 16.37 -5.41 -33.31
C SER A 106 15.14 -4.65 -32.84
N LEU A 107 14.11 -5.36 -32.42
CA LEU A 107 12.91 -4.75 -31.84
C LEU A 107 13.25 -3.92 -30.60
N LEU A 108 14.02 -4.50 -29.64
CA LEU A 108 14.41 -3.80 -28.43
C LEU A 108 15.32 -2.58 -28.73
N LEU A 109 16.25 -2.70 -29.70
CA LEU A 109 17.09 -1.59 -30.15
C LEU A 109 16.25 -0.41 -30.66
N ASN A 110 15.32 -0.68 -31.57
CA ASN A 110 14.49 0.36 -32.19
C ASN A 110 13.59 1.03 -31.13
N THR A 111 12.95 0.22 -30.27
CA THR A 111 12.10 0.75 -29.20
C THR A 111 12.93 1.58 -28.21
N ALA A 112 14.09 1.07 -27.76
CA ALA A 112 14.98 1.80 -26.85
C ALA A 112 15.52 3.09 -27.47
N THR A 113 15.79 3.09 -28.77
CA THR A 113 16.21 4.31 -29.50
C THR A 113 15.09 5.37 -29.48
N ALA A 114 13.84 4.99 -29.67
CA ALA A 114 12.71 5.91 -29.55
C ALA A 114 12.52 6.41 -28.11
N GLU A 115 12.59 5.53 -27.15
CA GLU A 115 12.33 5.82 -25.74
C GLU A 115 13.41 6.67 -25.07
N GLN A 116 14.58 6.87 -25.70
CA GLN A 116 15.57 7.86 -25.24
C GLN A 116 15.00 9.28 -25.14
N TYR A 117 13.96 9.57 -25.92
CA TYR A 117 13.33 10.89 -25.97
C TYR A 117 12.34 11.14 -24.84
N SER A 118 12.04 10.12 -24.03
CA SER A 118 11.05 10.20 -22.95
C SER A 118 11.65 9.93 -21.58
N SER A 119 11.15 10.64 -20.57
CA SER A 119 11.44 10.39 -19.15
C SER A 119 10.37 9.53 -18.46
N HIS A 120 9.39 9.00 -19.21
CA HIS A 120 8.32 8.18 -18.67
C HIS A 120 8.86 6.88 -18.04
N PRO A 121 8.30 6.36 -16.92
CA PRO A 121 8.76 5.10 -16.30
C PRO A 121 8.81 3.91 -17.26
N ILE A 122 7.90 3.84 -18.24
CA ILE A 122 7.91 2.83 -19.31
C ILE A 122 9.17 2.96 -20.17
N ALA A 123 9.54 4.18 -20.55
CA ALA A 123 10.75 4.44 -21.33
C ALA A 123 12.01 4.00 -20.57
N LEU A 124 12.09 4.35 -19.29
CA LEU A 124 13.20 3.94 -18.42
C LEU A 124 13.32 2.42 -18.33
N SER A 125 12.21 1.70 -18.30
CA SER A 125 12.21 0.23 -18.28
C SER A 125 12.76 -0.39 -19.56
N VAL A 126 12.42 0.18 -20.71
CA VAL A 126 12.94 -0.27 -22.02
C VAL A 126 14.43 0.01 -22.14
N LEU A 127 14.87 1.20 -21.71
CA LEU A 127 16.28 1.58 -21.69
C LEU A 127 17.11 0.69 -20.75
N SER A 128 16.55 0.33 -19.58
CA SER A 128 17.18 -0.60 -18.65
C SER A 128 17.33 -1.99 -19.26
N ALA A 129 16.26 -2.51 -19.88
CA ALA A 129 16.29 -3.80 -20.55
C ALA A 129 17.31 -3.85 -21.70
N TRP A 130 17.48 -2.74 -22.42
CA TRP A 130 18.52 -2.64 -23.45
C TRP A 130 19.92 -2.70 -22.86
N LYS A 131 20.19 -1.95 -21.80
CA LYS A 131 21.50 -1.93 -21.10
C LYS A 131 21.86 -3.31 -20.56
N GLU A 132 20.91 -4.00 -19.97
CA GLU A 132 21.10 -5.35 -19.41
C GLU A 132 21.43 -6.39 -20.50
N LYS A 133 20.73 -6.34 -21.65
CA LYS A 133 20.93 -7.34 -22.74
C LYS A 133 22.17 -7.07 -23.59
N ASN A 134 22.50 -5.84 -23.89
CA ASN A 134 23.48 -5.54 -24.97
C ASN A 134 24.59 -4.55 -24.57
N GLY A 135 24.39 -3.68 -23.58
CA GLY A 135 25.40 -2.73 -23.09
C GLY A 135 25.98 -1.74 -24.15
N LYS A 136 25.46 -1.73 -25.38
CA LYS A 136 25.91 -0.88 -26.46
C LYS A 136 25.25 0.49 -26.43
N GLU A 137 25.95 1.51 -26.91
CA GLU A 137 25.37 2.83 -27.11
C GLU A 137 24.26 2.78 -28.16
N LEU A 138 23.15 3.49 -27.86
CA LEU A 138 22.05 3.67 -28.79
C LEU A 138 22.36 4.75 -29.81
N ALA A 139 21.77 4.68 -31.01
CA ALA A 139 21.86 5.72 -31.99
C ALA A 139 21.35 7.05 -31.42
N LYS A 140 22.03 8.14 -31.70
CA LYS A 140 21.59 9.46 -31.25
C LYS A 140 20.29 9.84 -31.95
N VAL A 141 19.32 10.30 -31.20
CA VAL A 141 18.09 10.87 -31.73
C VAL A 141 18.39 12.23 -32.34
N GLU A 142 18.07 12.39 -33.63
CA GLU A 142 18.27 13.60 -34.43
C GLU A 142 17.10 14.57 -34.28
N ASP A 143 15.87 14.01 -34.27
CA ASP A 143 14.61 14.72 -34.08
C ASP A 143 13.65 13.83 -33.34
N GLY A 144 12.80 14.41 -32.49
CA GLY A 144 11.81 13.65 -31.69
C GLY A 144 10.59 14.47 -31.37
N GLN A 145 9.43 13.79 -31.34
CA GLN A 145 8.15 14.36 -30.99
C GLN A 145 7.40 13.40 -30.09
N GLU A 146 6.91 13.90 -28.98
CA GLU A 146 5.95 13.19 -28.15
C GLU A 146 4.52 13.45 -28.68
N ILE A 147 3.76 12.37 -28.91
CA ILE A 147 2.38 12.41 -29.35
C ILE A 147 1.53 12.14 -28.12
N ALA A 148 0.90 13.19 -27.59
CA ALA A 148 0.20 13.16 -26.31
C ALA A 148 -0.79 11.99 -26.20
N GLY A 149 -0.61 11.16 -25.16
CA GLY A 149 -1.45 10.00 -24.89
C GLY A 149 -1.31 8.83 -25.85
N LYS A 150 -0.37 8.87 -26.82
CA LYS A 150 -0.21 7.82 -27.85
C LYS A 150 1.19 7.21 -27.90
N GLY A 151 2.24 8.02 -27.73
CA GLY A 151 3.62 7.55 -27.78
C GLY A 151 4.58 8.56 -28.40
N LEU A 152 5.61 8.05 -29.05
CA LEU A 152 6.76 8.80 -29.55
C LEU A 152 6.96 8.57 -31.05
N LYS A 153 7.44 9.63 -31.71
CA LYS A 153 8.00 9.56 -33.07
C LYS A 153 9.40 10.14 -33.00
N VAL A 154 10.40 9.39 -33.42
CA VAL A 154 11.79 9.86 -33.45
C VAL A 154 12.46 9.56 -34.79
N THR A 155 13.45 10.37 -35.15
CA THR A 155 14.33 10.11 -36.27
C THR A 155 15.72 9.83 -35.70
N ALA A 156 16.27 8.68 -36.05
CA ALA A 156 17.60 8.26 -35.61
C ALA A 156 18.27 7.38 -36.64
N GLY A 157 19.52 7.71 -37.02
CA GLY A 157 20.28 6.95 -37.99
C GLY A 157 19.63 6.88 -39.39
N GLY A 158 18.88 7.90 -39.79
CA GLY A 158 18.16 7.98 -41.05
C GLY A 158 16.83 7.20 -41.10
N HIS A 159 16.38 6.59 -39.98
CA HIS A 159 15.12 5.88 -39.88
C HIS A 159 14.12 6.66 -39.00
N VAL A 160 12.84 6.57 -39.36
CA VAL A 160 11.75 7.11 -38.54
C VAL A 160 11.14 5.98 -37.70
N ILE A 161 11.29 6.10 -36.40
CA ILE A 161 10.80 5.10 -35.43
C ILE A 161 9.61 5.66 -34.68
N HIS A 162 8.54 4.88 -34.62
CA HIS A 162 7.37 5.15 -33.81
C HIS A 162 7.29 4.09 -32.70
N ALA A 163 7.15 4.52 -31.44
CA ALA A 163 6.94 3.67 -30.30
C ALA A 163 5.73 4.17 -29.50
N GLY A 164 4.74 3.29 -29.21
CA GLY A 164 3.54 3.72 -28.48
C GLY A 164 2.43 2.70 -28.45
N ASN A 165 1.23 3.18 -28.15
CA ASN A 165 0.04 2.34 -27.98
C ASN A 165 -0.63 1.98 -29.32
N GLN A 166 -1.69 1.17 -29.22
CA GLN A 166 -2.46 0.74 -30.39
C GLN A 166 -3.07 1.90 -31.20
N SER A 167 -3.45 3.01 -30.52
CA SER A 167 -3.99 4.19 -31.19
C SER A 167 -2.96 4.88 -32.09
N LEU A 168 -1.68 4.92 -31.69
CA LEU A 168 -0.60 5.42 -32.54
C LEU A 168 -0.43 4.55 -33.78
N MET A 169 -0.48 3.23 -33.65
CA MET A 169 -0.37 2.30 -34.79
C MET A 169 -1.53 2.44 -35.75
N ALA A 170 -2.74 2.64 -35.23
CA ALA A 170 -3.94 2.87 -36.06
C ALA A 170 -3.84 4.17 -36.87
N GLU A 171 -3.27 5.25 -36.33
CA GLU A 171 -3.00 6.50 -37.08
C GLU A 171 -2.01 6.31 -38.22
N LEU A 172 -1.06 5.39 -38.05
CA LEU A 172 -0.12 5.03 -39.11
C LEU A 172 -0.75 4.05 -40.13
N GLY A 173 -2.03 3.67 -39.97
CA GLY A 173 -2.71 2.71 -40.80
C GLY A 173 -2.27 1.25 -40.60
N LEU A 174 -1.61 0.98 -39.44
CA LEU A 174 -1.08 -0.35 -39.13
C LEU A 174 -2.07 -1.15 -38.27
N THR A 175 -2.36 -2.36 -38.68
CA THR A 175 -3.11 -3.33 -37.87
C THR A 175 -2.12 -4.11 -37.00
N VAL A 176 -2.32 -4.08 -35.68
CA VAL A 176 -1.43 -4.72 -34.71
C VAL A 176 -2.21 -5.74 -33.88
N PRO A 177 -1.55 -6.82 -33.43
CA PRO A 177 -2.21 -7.81 -32.56
C PRO A 177 -2.52 -7.20 -31.19
N THR A 178 -3.59 -7.67 -30.56
CA THR A 178 -3.88 -7.36 -29.16
C THR A 178 -3.43 -8.55 -28.31
N PRO A 179 -2.35 -8.44 -27.54
CA PRO A 179 -1.93 -9.51 -26.65
C PRO A 179 -2.97 -9.85 -25.60
N GLU A 180 -3.09 -11.13 -25.26
CA GLU A 180 -3.99 -11.60 -24.19
C GLU A 180 -3.41 -11.36 -22.79
N GLU A 181 -2.08 -11.17 -22.73
CA GLU A 181 -1.39 -10.96 -21.49
C GLU A 181 -1.75 -9.60 -20.85
N ALA A 182 -1.98 -9.62 -19.56
CA ALA A 182 -2.31 -8.45 -18.74
C ALA A 182 -1.08 -7.58 -18.49
N ALA A 183 -0.68 -6.79 -19.47
CA ALA A 183 0.50 -5.93 -19.43
C ALA A 183 0.28 -4.64 -20.24
N THR A 184 1.13 -3.65 -20.00
CA THR A 184 1.21 -2.48 -20.88
C THR A 184 1.94 -2.87 -22.15
N VAL A 185 1.33 -2.57 -23.31
CA VAL A 185 1.89 -2.91 -24.61
C VAL A 185 2.49 -1.68 -25.24
N VAL A 186 3.75 -1.77 -25.64
CA VAL A 186 4.44 -0.78 -26.48
C VAL A 186 4.69 -1.39 -27.84
N TYR A 187 4.00 -0.89 -28.85
CA TYR A 187 4.17 -1.27 -30.25
C TYR A 187 5.27 -0.42 -30.89
N THR A 188 6.03 -1.02 -31.79
CA THR A 188 7.10 -0.33 -32.52
C THR A 188 6.90 -0.49 -34.01
N ALA A 189 7.05 0.63 -34.73
CA ALA A 189 7.10 0.66 -36.19
C ALA A 189 8.34 1.46 -36.66
N VAL A 190 8.97 0.99 -37.71
CA VAL A 190 10.14 1.62 -38.33
C VAL A 190 9.82 1.92 -39.79
N ASP A 191 10.00 3.16 -40.25
CA ASP A 191 9.71 3.64 -41.59
C ASP A 191 8.28 3.28 -42.07
N GLY A 192 7.32 3.32 -41.14
CA GLY A 192 5.92 2.98 -41.41
C GLY A 192 5.61 1.47 -41.47
N VAL A 193 6.59 0.62 -41.17
CA VAL A 193 6.40 -0.84 -41.14
C VAL A 193 6.37 -1.34 -39.69
N TYR A 194 5.37 -2.11 -39.32
CA TYR A 194 5.25 -2.71 -38.01
C TYR A 194 6.40 -3.69 -37.71
N SER A 195 7.10 -3.52 -36.58
CA SER A 195 8.28 -4.30 -36.20
C SER A 195 8.02 -5.29 -35.06
N GLY A 196 6.94 -5.09 -34.29
CA GLY A 196 6.63 -5.92 -33.14
C GLY A 196 6.13 -5.13 -31.93
N TYR A 197 5.98 -5.81 -30.79
CA TYR A 197 5.56 -5.18 -29.54
C TYR A 197 6.37 -5.69 -28.36
N LEU A 198 6.43 -4.86 -27.32
CA LEU A 198 6.95 -5.20 -26.01
C LEU A 198 5.82 -5.26 -25.00
N LEU A 199 5.87 -6.22 -24.08
CA LEU A 199 5.04 -6.23 -22.88
C LEU A 199 5.84 -5.70 -21.72
N ILE A 200 5.25 -4.75 -21.01
CA ILE A 200 5.84 -4.10 -19.85
C ILE A 200 4.87 -4.26 -18.69
N SER A 201 5.35 -4.84 -17.61
CA SER A 201 4.57 -5.06 -16.38
C SER A 201 5.31 -4.48 -15.18
N ASP A 202 4.56 -4.04 -14.19
CA ASP A 202 5.08 -3.75 -12.88
C ASP A 202 5.35 -5.07 -12.16
N GLU A 203 6.54 -5.23 -11.60
CA GLU A 203 6.99 -6.48 -10.99
C GLU A 203 6.34 -6.65 -9.61
N VAL A 204 5.58 -7.73 -9.43
CA VAL A 204 5.02 -8.11 -8.13
C VAL A 204 6.17 -8.45 -7.17
N LYS A 205 6.08 -7.98 -5.91
CA LYS A 205 7.08 -8.31 -4.88
C LYS A 205 7.06 -9.82 -4.60
N GLU A 206 8.24 -10.40 -4.43
CA GLU A 206 8.40 -11.85 -4.26
C GLU A 206 7.69 -12.41 -3.03
N ASP A 207 7.63 -11.61 -1.97
CA ASP A 207 7.01 -11.92 -0.69
C ASP A 207 5.51 -11.56 -0.60
N ALA A 208 4.96 -10.84 -1.59
CA ALA A 208 3.59 -10.33 -1.53
C ALA A 208 2.55 -11.46 -1.37
N LYS A 209 2.67 -12.54 -2.12
CA LYS A 209 1.74 -13.68 -2.02
C LYS A 209 1.80 -14.35 -0.64
N GLU A 210 3.01 -14.53 -0.11
CA GLU A 210 3.19 -15.11 1.22
C GLU A 210 2.63 -14.17 2.30
N ALA A 211 2.83 -12.86 2.17
CA ALA A 211 2.27 -11.87 3.08
C ALA A 211 0.73 -11.93 3.12
N ILE A 212 0.07 -11.99 1.96
CA ILE A 212 -1.40 -12.14 1.88
C ILE A 212 -1.87 -13.42 2.58
N SER A 213 -1.20 -14.55 2.31
CA SER A 213 -1.53 -15.82 2.97
C SER A 213 -1.36 -15.73 4.49
N ARG A 214 -0.30 -15.10 4.98
CA ARG A 214 -0.07 -14.89 6.42
C ARG A 214 -1.14 -14.01 7.07
N LEU A 215 -1.65 -13.00 6.38
CA LEU A 215 -2.74 -12.16 6.88
C LEU A 215 -4.00 -12.98 7.15
N HIS A 216 -4.38 -13.88 6.26
CA HIS A 216 -5.49 -14.80 6.50
C HIS A 216 -5.26 -15.70 7.71
N HIS A 217 -4.04 -16.22 7.89
CA HIS A 217 -3.70 -17.05 9.04
C HIS A 217 -3.81 -16.33 10.39
N VAL A 218 -3.54 -15.02 10.43
CA VAL A 218 -3.69 -14.21 11.66
C VAL A 218 -5.09 -13.66 11.85
N GLY A 219 -6.06 -14.00 10.98
CA GLY A 219 -7.48 -13.74 11.18
C GLY A 219 -8.06 -12.59 10.37
N VAL A 220 -7.33 -12.04 9.40
CA VAL A 220 -7.90 -11.14 8.38
C VAL A 220 -8.87 -11.94 7.54
N LYS A 221 -10.11 -11.45 7.43
CA LYS A 221 -11.18 -12.16 6.70
C LYS A 221 -11.22 -11.81 5.23
N LYS A 222 -10.75 -10.62 4.88
CA LYS A 222 -10.86 -10.10 3.52
C LYS A 222 -9.62 -9.30 3.12
N THR A 223 -9.09 -9.63 1.96
CA THR A 223 -8.00 -8.91 1.30
C THR A 223 -8.49 -8.34 -0.03
N VAL A 224 -8.29 -7.03 -0.21
CA VAL A 224 -8.85 -6.27 -1.34
C VAL A 224 -7.73 -5.50 -2.01
N MET A 225 -7.71 -5.43 -3.32
CA MET A 225 -6.83 -4.54 -4.07
C MET A 225 -7.63 -3.44 -4.76
N LEU A 226 -7.19 -2.19 -4.62
CA LEU A 226 -7.69 -1.03 -5.35
C LEU A 226 -6.63 -0.54 -6.32
N THR A 227 -6.96 -0.40 -7.60
CA THR A 227 -6.00 0.03 -8.62
C THR A 227 -6.66 0.87 -9.70
N GLY A 228 -5.92 1.87 -10.22
CA GLY A 228 -6.30 2.60 -11.43
C GLY A 228 -6.01 1.84 -12.74
N ASP A 229 -5.39 0.66 -12.66
CA ASP A 229 -5.10 -0.15 -13.84
C ASP A 229 -6.37 -0.70 -14.49
N ARG A 230 -6.23 -1.04 -15.78
CA ARG A 230 -7.28 -1.71 -16.54
C ARG A 230 -7.65 -3.06 -15.92
N LYS A 231 -8.90 -3.42 -16.06
CA LYS A 231 -9.51 -4.64 -15.52
C LYS A 231 -8.65 -5.89 -15.71
N ALA A 232 -8.18 -6.15 -16.92
CA ALA A 232 -7.36 -7.34 -17.21
C ALA A 232 -6.08 -7.42 -16.37
N ILE A 233 -5.39 -6.29 -16.15
CA ILE A 233 -4.15 -6.22 -15.35
C ILE A 233 -4.47 -6.43 -13.87
N GLY A 234 -5.48 -5.75 -13.35
CA GLY A 234 -5.89 -5.88 -11.96
C GLY A 234 -6.35 -7.29 -11.60
N GLU A 235 -7.23 -7.88 -12.40
CA GLU A 235 -7.71 -9.26 -12.19
C GLU A 235 -6.58 -10.29 -12.25
N TYR A 236 -5.65 -10.14 -13.19
CA TYR A 236 -4.49 -11.01 -13.27
C TYR A 236 -3.62 -10.93 -11.99
N THR A 237 -3.33 -9.71 -11.53
CA THR A 237 -2.53 -9.49 -10.32
C THR A 237 -3.23 -10.04 -9.08
N ALA A 238 -4.54 -9.80 -8.94
CA ALA A 238 -5.33 -10.32 -7.83
C ALA A 238 -5.34 -11.86 -7.79
N LYS A 239 -5.49 -12.50 -8.93
CA LYS A 239 -5.44 -13.96 -9.06
C LYS A 239 -4.05 -14.51 -8.74
N LEU A 240 -2.97 -13.84 -9.16
CA LEU A 240 -1.60 -14.24 -8.88
C LEU A 240 -1.30 -14.22 -7.37
N LEU A 241 -1.82 -13.21 -6.67
CA LEU A 241 -1.62 -12.97 -5.24
C LEU A 241 -2.65 -13.68 -4.35
N ASP A 242 -3.67 -14.31 -4.93
CA ASP A 242 -4.76 -14.98 -4.20
C ASP A 242 -5.57 -14.00 -3.32
N LEU A 243 -5.87 -12.82 -3.86
CA LEU A 243 -6.68 -11.80 -3.19
C LEU A 243 -8.18 -12.13 -3.33
N ASP A 244 -8.96 -11.80 -2.31
CA ASP A 244 -10.41 -12.09 -2.28
C ASP A 244 -11.21 -11.18 -3.23
N GLU A 245 -10.76 -9.91 -3.40
CA GLU A 245 -11.49 -8.92 -4.19
C GLU A 245 -10.54 -7.93 -4.87
N VAL A 246 -10.94 -7.43 -6.04
CA VAL A 246 -10.20 -6.39 -6.77
C VAL A 246 -11.16 -5.41 -7.40
N HIS A 247 -10.82 -4.13 -7.31
CA HIS A 247 -11.49 -3.04 -8.03
C HIS A 247 -10.47 -2.34 -8.91
N THR A 248 -10.84 -2.15 -10.17
CA THR A 248 -9.96 -1.69 -11.25
C THR A 248 -10.51 -0.43 -11.89
N ASP A 249 -9.71 0.20 -12.76
CA ASP A 249 -10.09 1.42 -13.48
C ASP A 249 -10.53 2.58 -12.54
N LEU A 250 -9.98 2.63 -11.31
CA LEU A 250 -10.36 3.57 -10.27
C LEU A 250 -9.63 4.90 -10.41
N LEU A 251 -10.36 5.99 -10.22
CA LEU A 251 -9.80 7.30 -9.94
C LEU A 251 -9.44 7.42 -8.44
N PRO A 252 -8.57 8.37 -8.04
CA PRO A 252 -8.22 8.54 -6.62
C PRO A 252 -9.43 8.73 -5.70
N ALA A 253 -10.46 9.48 -6.14
CA ALA A 253 -11.69 9.68 -5.38
C ALA A 253 -12.50 8.38 -5.18
N ASP A 254 -12.46 7.47 -6.17
CA ASP A 254 -13.16 6.20 -6.09
C ASP A 254 -12.52 5.31 -5.02
N LYS A 255 -11.18 5.31 -4.90
CA LYS A 255 -10.47 4.57 -3.85
C LYS A 255 -10.95 4.99 -2.45
N VAL A 256 -11.06 6.30 -2.20
CA VAL A 256 -11.59 6.84 -0.93
C VAL A 256 -13.01 6.33 -0.67
N SER A 257 -13.86 6.35 -1.69
CA SER A 257 -15.25 5.88 -1.59
C SER A 257 -15.33 4.40 -1.22
N TYR A 258 -14.50 3.55 -1.85
CA TYR A 258 -14.44 2.13 -1.52
C TYR A 258 -13.98 1.89 -0.08
N VAL A 259 -12.93 2.57 0.38
CA VAL A 259 -12.45 2.42 1.78
C VAL A 259 -13.52 2.87 2.76
N ASN A 260 -14.23 3.99 2.48
CA ASN A 260 -15.39 4.41 3.27
C ASN A 260 -16.45 3.31 3.37
N ASP A 261 -16.77 2.69 2.25
CA ASP A 261 -17.76 1.63 2.18
C ASP A 261 -17.36 0.42 3.06
N TYR A 262 -16.10 0.02 3.03
CA TYR A 262 -15.60 -1.05 3.91
C TYR A 262 -15.65 -0.62 5.39
N CYS A 263 -15.25 0.60 5.72
CA CYS A 263 -15.34 1.13 7.08
C CYS A 263 -16.78 1.15 7.62
N ASN A 264 -17.76 1.47 6.76
CA ASN A 264 -19.18 1.48 7.15
C ASN A 264 -19.78 0.07 7.30
N LYS A 265 -19.26 -0.92 6.56
CA LYS A 265 -19.78 -2.30 6.54
C LYS A 265 -19.08 -3.27 7.48
N LYS A 266 -17.99 -2.82 8.14
CA LYS A 266 -17.20 -3.68 9.04
C LYS A 266 -17.99 -4.18 10.24
N THR A 267 -17.58 -5.30 10.80
CA THR A 267 -18.14 -5.82 12.05
C THR A 267 -17.82 -4.88 13.21
N LYS A 268 -18.76 -4.67 14.12
CA LYS A 268 -18.56 -3.81 15.30
C LYS A 268 -17.29 -4.23 16.07
N GLY A 269 -16.41 -3.27 16.33
CA GLY A 269 -15.14 -3.48 17.03
C GLY A 269 -14.03 -4.09 16.17
N ARG A 270 -14.24 -4.23 14.85
CA ARG A 270 -13.19 -4.61 13.88
C ARG A 270 -12.72 -3.40 13.11
N MET A 271 -11.55 -3.51 12.47
CA MET A 271 -10.88 -2.42 11.78
C MET A 271 -10.63 -2.76 10.31
N VAL A 272 -10.65 -1.70 9.49
CA VAL A 272 -10.24 -1.72 8.09
C VAL A 272 -8.89 -1.04 7.99
N CYS A 273 -7.90 -1.74 7.47
CA CYS A 273 -6.57 -1.20 7.24
C CYS A 273 -6.38 -0.92 5.75
N PHE A 274 -5.76 0.20 5.41
CA PHE A 274 -5.31 0.50 4.05
C PHE A 274 -3.79 0.54 4.00
N VAL A 275 -3.21 -0.10 2.98
CA VAL A 275 -1.76 -0.16 2.74
C VAL A 275 -1.47 0.49 1.39
N GLY A 276 -0.66 1.54 1.37
CA GLY A 276 -0.32 2.29 0.17
C GLY A 276 1.09 2.88 0.20
N ASP A 277 1.54 3.50 -0.90
CA ASP A 277 2.87 4.12 -1.00
C ASP A 277 2.94 5.53 -0.37
N GLY A 278 1.81 6.10 -0.03
CA GLY A 278 1.66 7.35 0.72
C GLY A 278 1.63 8.63 -0.11
N ILE A 279 2.22 8.69 -1.29
CA ILE A 279 2.30 9.94 -2.07
C ILE A 279 0.94 10.25 -2.74
N ASN A 280 0.38 9.25 -3.41
CA ASN A 280 -0.89 9.40 -4.14
C ASN A 280 -2.10 8.98 -3.31
N ASP A 281 -1.87 8.20 -2.26
CA ASP A 281 -2.91 7.56 -1.46
C ASP A 281 -3.13 8.22 -0.09
N ALA A 282 -2.51 9.40 0.18
CA ALA A 282 -2.67 10.14 1.44
C ALA A 282 -4.14 10.30 1.87
N PRO A 283 -5.08 10.72 1.00
CA PRO A 283 -6.49 10.83 1.39
C PRO A 283 -7.14 9.49 1.72
N VAL A 284 -6.65 8.40 1.12
CA VAL A 284 -7.16 7.04 1.37
C VAL A 284 -6.62 6.48 2.68
N LEU A 285 -5.31 6.71 2.94
CA LEU A 285 -4.64 6.37 4.19
C LEU A 285 -5.33 7.06 5.39
N ALA A 286 -5.63 8.35 5.27
CA ALA A 286 -6.33 9.13 6.28
C ALA A 286 -7.76 8.63 6.54
N ARG A 287 -8.41 8.03 5.55
CA ARG A 287 -9.81 7.61 5.67
C ARG A 287 -9.98 6.20 6.27
N ALA A 288 -8.98 5.36 6.21
CA ALA A 288 -9.00 4.04 6.82
C ALA A 288 -8.93 4.13 8.35
N ASP A 289 -9.43 3.11 9.05
CA ASP A 289 -9.24 3.03 10.51
C ASP A 289 -7.75 2.94 10.90
N VAL A 290 -6.94 2.33 10.03
CA VAL A 290 -5.47 2.28 10.15
C VAL A 290 -4.85 2.45 8.76
N GLY A 291 -4.12 3.52 8.56
CA GLY A 291 -3.28 3.73 7.38
C GLY A 291 -1.88 3.13 7.60
N ILE A 292 -1.40 2.37 6.63
CA ILE A 292 -0.05 1.79 6.63
C ILE A 292 0.67 2.29 5.37
N ALA A 293 1.62 3.20 5.55
CA ALA A 293 2.42 3.72 4.46
C ALA A 293 3.65 2.83 4.23
N MET A 294 3.87 2.42 2.98
CA MET A 294 5.06 1.69 2.58
C MET A 294 6.24 2.65 2.49
N GLY A 295 7.30 2.39 3.28
CA GLY A 295 8.52 3.18 3.27
C GLY A 295 9.32 2.98 1.98
N GLY A 296 9.76 4.08 1.36
CA GLY A 296 10.68 4.13 0.23
C GLY A 296 11.45 5.47 0.26
N LEU A 297 12.46 5.63 -0.57
CA LEU A 297 13.18 6.90 -0.74
C LEU A 297 12.18 7.97 -1.25
N GLY A 298 11.65 8.82 -0.35
CA GLY A 298 10.67 9.86 -0.66
C GLY A 298 9.46 9.88 0.27
N SER A 299 9.46 9.09 1.34
CA SER A 299 8.30 8.88 2.22
C SER A 299 8.06 9.96 3.28
N ASP A 300 8.79 11.09 3.30
CA ASP A 300 8.52 12.16 4.27
C ASP A 300 7.09 12.69 4.14
N ALA A 301 6.59 12.84 2.92
CA ALA A 301 5.20 13.20 2.66
C ALA A 301 4.19 12.12 3.09
N ALA A 302 4.56 10.83 3.01
CA ALA A 302 3.71 9.73 3.48
C ALA A 302 3.66 9.65 5.00
N VAL A 303 4.78 9.98 5.66
CA VAL A 303 4.87 10.10 7.12
C VAL A 303 4.02 11.29 7.59
N GLU A 304 4.12 12.44 6.91
CA GLU A 304 3.37 13.66 7.22
C GLU A 304 1.85 13.48 7.02
N ALA A 305 1.42 12.87 5.91
CA ALA A 305 0.00 12.55 5.67
C ALA A 305 -0.58 11.55 6.68
N ALA A 306 0.23 10.60 7.16
CA ALA A 306 -0.19 9.71 8.24
C ALA A 306 -0.19 10.42 9.61
N ASP A 307 0.53 11.55 9.78
CA ASP A 307 0.49 12.39 10.99
C ASP A 307 -0.76 13.27 11.02
N GLU A 308 -1.11 13.93 9.91
CA GLU A 308 -2.34 14.72 9.79
C GLU A 308 -3.59 13.87 10.05
N ALA A 309 -3.65 12.65 9.51
CA ALA A 309 -4.75 11.72 9.74
C ALA A 309 -4.88 11.27 11.21
N ALA A 310 -3.76 11.16 11.90
CA ALA A 310 -3.76 10.79 13.32
C ALA A 310 -4.31 11.93 14.19
N ASP A 311 -3.97 13.17 13.86
CA ASP A 311 -4.41 14.35 14.58
C ASP A 311 -5.90 14.64 14.34
N GLU A 312 -6.41 14.49 13.10
CA GLU A 312 -7.85 14.61 12.80
C GLU A 312 -8.68 13.55 13.51
N ALA A 313 -8.22 12.29 13.54
CA ALA A 313 -8.91 11.20 14.23
C ALA A 313 -8.93 11.40 15.76
N ALA A 314 -7.87 11.99 16.33
CA ALA A 314 -7.81 12.33 17.75
C ALA A 314 -8.78 13.47 18.08
N ASP A 315 -8.88 14.49 17.23
CA ASP A 315 -9.77 15.64 17.39
C ASP A 315 -11.27 15.25 17.22
N GLU A 316 -11.58 14.29 16.32
CA GLU A 316 -12.93 13.74 16.18
C GLU A 316 -13.32 12.86 17.40
N ALA A 317 -12.37 12.10 17.95
CA ALA A 317 -12.61 11.29 19.13
C ALA A 317 -12.86 12.13 20.39
N GLU A 318 -12.20 13.30 20.50
CA GLU A 318 -12.41 14.25 21.61
C GLU A 318 -13.73 15.04 21.46
N LYS A 319 -14.24 15.20 20.23
CA LYS A 319 -15.50 15.88 19.93
C LYS A 319 -16.73 14.95 19.96
N ALA A 320 -16.54 13.64 20.08
CA ALA A 320 -17.65 12.71 20.21
C ALA A 320 -18.33 12.90 21.59
N PRO A 321 -19.66 13.16 21.65
CA PRO A 321 -20.36 13.39 22.91
C PRO A 321 -20.29 12.15 23.79
N ALA A 322 -20.01 12.38 25.07
CA ALA A 322 -19.91 11.34 26.12
C ALA A 322 -21.27 10.70 26.51
N ASP A 323 -22.29 10.83 25.66
CA ASP A 323 -23.65 10.37 25.91
C ASP A 323 -24.00 9.17 25.04
N ALA A 324 -23.54 8.00 25.48
CA ALA A 324 -24.14 6.71 25.10
C ALA A 324 -23.84 5.68 26.20
N GLU A 325 -24.52 5.84 27.37
CA GLU A 325 -24.78 4.71 28.28
C GLU A 325 -25.95 3.88 27.79
#